data_6de86feebf6d7457a110e3d565d1d9a7
#
_entry.id   6de86feebf6d7457a110e3d565d1d9a7
#
_cell.length_a   1.000
_cell.length_b   1.000
_cell.length_c   1.000
_cell.angle_alpha   90.00
_cell.angle_beta   90.00
_cell.angle_gamma   90.00
#
_symmetry.space_group_name_H-M   'P 1'
#
loop_
_entity.id
_entity.type
_entity.pdbx_description
1 polymer ?
#
loop_
_entity_poly.entity_id
_entity_poly.type
_entity_poly.pdbx_seq_one_letter_code
_entity_poly.pdbx_strand_id
1 'polypeptide(L)'
;MSSVRIFLFQKLLYVKFLKLTLKKLKIKTFTLIKVCAIMIVLIFVKEEKMIYFDNSATTIPYPEVLRTYQEVASKIFGNPSSLHNLGTKASRILEASRKQIADLLGVKSTEIIFTSGGTESDNWVLKGVAFEKERYGKHIIVSDIEHPAVKESAKWLSEHGFDVSYAPVNDQGFVDIKALAALLRPDTTLVSIMAVNNEIGSIQPIKEISELLADKQGISFHVDAVQAIGKIPSADYLTDRVDFASFSGHKFHSVRGVGFIYKKEGKKLTPLLAGGGQEGDLRSTTENVAGIAATAKALRLVTDKEAYALMVYDDIDDID
;
A
#
# COMPACT_ATOMS: atom_id res chain seq x y z
N MET A 1 -8.86 -7.51 31.04
CA MET A 1 -7.53 -7.42 31.70
C MET A 1 -7.29 -8.49 32.78
N SER A 2 -8.26 -9.34 33.17
CA SER A 2 -8.11 -10.33 34.26
C SER A 2 -7.56 -11.69 33.81
N SER A 3 -7.88 -12.18 32.61
CA SER A 3 -7.48 -13.51 32.12
C SER A 3 -5.98 -13.65 31.82
N VAL A 4 -5.36 -12.63 31.25
CA VAL A 4 -3.91 -12.62 30.94
C VAL A 4 -3.06 -12.65 32.22
N ARG A 5 -3.48 -11.95 33.28
CA ARG A 5 -2.76 -11.97 34.58
C ARG A 5 -2.85 -13.32 35.27
N ILE A 6 -4.00 -13.99 35.19
CA ILE A 6 -4.20 -15.32 35.76
C ILE A 6 -3.34 -16.36 35.03
N PHE A 7 -3.27 -16.30 33.70
CA PHE A 7 -2.47 -17.18 32.88
C PHE A 7 -0.95 -17.01 33.10
N LEU A 8 -0.46 -15.78 33.20
CA LEU A 8 0.94 -15.48 33.56
C LEU A 8 1.27 -15.96 34.98
N PHE A 9 0.36 -15.81 35.93
CA PHE A 9 0.54 -16.26 37.31
C PHE A 9 0.59 -17.80 37.41
N GLN A 10 -0.26 -18.51 36.67
CA GLN A 10 -0.22 -19.97 36.58
C GLN A 10 1.09 -20.47 35.92
N LYS A 11 1.56 -19.84 34.86
CA LYS A 11 2.87 -20.15 34.25
C LYS A 11 4.05 -19.93 35.21
N LEU A 12 4.01 -18.84 35.98
CA LEU A 12 5.06 -18.55 36.98
C LEU A 12 5.08 -19.55 38.14
N LEU A 13 3.89 -19.99 38.59
CA LEU A 13 3.74 -21.01 39.61
C LEU A 13 4.26 -22.39 39.13
N TYR A 14 3.97 -22.75 37.87
CA TYR A 14 4.44 -24.00 37.26
C TYR A 14 5.96 -24.02 37.09
N VAL A 15 6.58 -22.93 36.67
CA VAL A 15 8.04 -22.79 36.59
C VAL A 15 8.69 -22.83 37.96
N LYS A 16 8.09 -22.21 39.00
CA LYS A 16 8.57 -22.33 40.40
C LYS A 16 8.45 -23.75 40.93
N PHE A 17 7.36 -24.45 40.67
CA PHE A 17 7.13 -25.84 41.06
C PHE A 17 8.15 -26.77 40.40
N LEU A 18 8.38 -26.62 39.10
CA LEU A 18 9.41 -27.37 38.36
C LEU A 18 10.82 -27.11 38.93
N LYS A 19 11.18 -25.88 39.25
CA LYS A 19 12.47 -25.55 39.89
C LYS A 19 12.64 -26.18 41.25
N LEU A 20 11.60 -26.23 42.08
CA LEU A 20 11.61 -26.86 43.40
C LEU A 20 11.73 -28.40 43.33
N THR A 21 11.03 -29.01 42.37
CA THR A 21 11.05 -30.47 42.12
C THR A 21 12.40 -30.92 41.58
N LEU A 22 13.00 -30.16 40.67
CA LEU A 22 14.32 -30.38 40.10
C LEU A 22 15.46 -30.25 41.12
N LYS A 23 15.26 -29.31 42.11
CA LYS A 23 16.22 -29.13 43.22
C LYS A 23 16.20 -30.31 44.22
N LYS A 24 15.06 -31.00 44.38
CA LYS A 24 14.91 -32.19 45.22
C LYS A 24 15.47 -33.47 44.62
N LEU A 25 15.59 -33.57 43.28
CA LEU A 25 15.90 -34.80 42.56
C LEU A 25 17.40 -35.04 42.30
N LYS A 26 18.34 -34.27 42.82
CA LYS A 26 19.85 -34.48 42.75
C LYS A 26 20.36 -35.19 41.48
N ILE A 27 19.81 -34.92 40.29
CA ILE A 27 20.11 -35.68 39.08
C ILE A 27 21.17 -34.96 38.25
N LYS A 28 22.29 -35.66 37.90
CA LYS A 28 23.28 -35.23 36.89
C LYS A 28 22.74 -35.14 35.43
N THR A 29 21.49 -35.44 35.22
CA THR A 29 20.75 -35.35 33.93
C THR A 29 20.10 -34.00 33.67
N PHE A 30 20.71 -32.94 34.19
CA PHE A 30 20.15 -31.56 34.22
C PHE A 30 19.86 -30.96 32.83
N THR A 31 20.58 -31.41 31.78
CA THR A 31 20.43 -30.90 30.41
C THR A 31 19.21 -31.51 29.72
N LEU A 32 18.98 -32.79 29.88
CA LEU A 32 17.86 -33.49 29.23
C LEU A 32 16.50 -33.05 29.81
N ILE A 33 16.45 -32.89 31.13
CA ILE A 33 15.24 -32.40 31.81
C ILE A 33 14.94 -30.92 31.50
N LYS A 34 15.96 -30.07 31.33
CA LYS A 34 15.78 -28.72 30.85
C LYS A 34 15.22 -28.68 29.43
N VAL A 35 15.76 -29.51 28.53
CA VAL A 35 15.26 -29.61 27.16
C VAL A 35 13.82 -30.13 27.13
N CYS A 36 13.50 -31.18 27.88
CA CYS A 36 12.14 -31.70 27.98
C CYS A 36 11.18 -30.68 28.61
N ALA A 37 11.58 -29.94 29.66
CA ALA A 37 10.75 -28.91 30.25
C ALA A 37 10.51 -27.72 29.31
N ILE A 38 11.53 -27.32 28.55
CA ILE A 38 11.40 -26.29 27.52
C ILE A 38 10.52 -26.78 26.36
N MET A 39 10.68 -28.03 25.92
CA MET A 39 9.83 -28.63 24.89
C MET A 39 8.37 -28.77 25.37
N ILE A 40 8.13 -29.19 26.62
CA ILE A 40 6.79 -29.25 27.20
C ILE A 40 6.18 -27.86 27.30
N VAL A 41 6.93 -26.84 27.72
CA VAL A 41 6.46 -25.44 27.72
C VAL A 41 6.15 -24.94 26.31
N LEU A 42 6.96 -25.29 25.32
CA LEU A 42 6.73 -24.94 23.91
C LEU A 42 5.52 -25.69 23.31
N ILE A 43 5.28 -26.95 23.71
CA ILE A 43 4.12 -27.75 23.26
C ILE A 43 2.81 -27.23 23.88
N PHE A 44 2.85 -26.72 25.12
CA PHE A 44 1.67 -26.17 25.81
C PHE A 44 1.47 -24.66 25.63
N VAL A 45 2.36 -23.94 24.94
CA VAL A 45 2.06 -22.61 24.44
C VAL A 45 1.13 -22.77 23.23
N LYS A 46 -0.16 -22.96 23.51
CA LYS A 46 -1.19 -22.77 22.49
C LYS A 46 -1.08 -21.31 22.10
N GLU A 47 -0.53 -21.01 20.92
CA GLU A 47 -0.67 -19.68 20.35
C GLU A 47 -2.17 -19.39 20.27
N GLU A 48 -2.66 -18.46 21.08
CA GLU A 48 -4.01 -17.92 20.88
C GLU A 48 -3.98 -17.29 19.47
N LYS A 49 -4.66 -17.94 18.53
CA LYS A 49 -4.77 -17.47 17.16
C LYS A 49 -5.56 -16.16 17.21
N MET A 50 -4.82 -15.06 17.20
CA MET A 50 -5.44 -13.73 17.12
C MET A 50 -6.20 -13.63 15.79
N ILE A 51 -7.47 -13.26 15.87
CA ILE A 51 -8.27 -12.91 14.70
C ILE A 51 -8.15 -11.40 14.54
N TYR A 52 -7.57 -10.96 13.41
CA TYR A 52 -7.33 -9.56 13.11
C TYR A 52 -8.30 -9.08 12.04
N PHE A 53 -9.19 -8.14 12.38
CA PHE A 53 -10.24 -7.61 11.49
C PHE A 53 -9.98 -6.19 11.01
N ASP A 54 -8.90 -5.54 11.42
CA ASP A 54 -8.58 -4.15 11.06
C ASP A 54 -7.61 -4.06 9.87
N ASN A 55 -7.85 -4.85 8.81
CA ASN A 55 -7.01 -4.84 7.60
C ASN A 55 -7.14 -3.55 6.78
N SER A 56 -8.19 -2.77 6.98
CA SER A 56 -8.33 -1.46 6.36
C SER A 56 -7.31 -0.44 6.92
N ALA A 57 -6.96 -0.54 8.21
CA ALA A 57 -5.94 0.31 8.81
C ALA A 57 -4.52 -0.12 8.39
N THR A 58 -4.21 -1.41 8.51
CA THR A 58 -2.91 -2.00 8.09
C THR A 58 -3.05 -3.51 8.01
N THR A 59 -2.25 -4.16 7.19
CA THR A 59 -2.24 -5.62 7.08
C THR A 59 -1.01 -6.22 7.75
N ILE A 60 -1.11 -7.48 8.17
CA ILE A 60 0.04 -8.26 8.66
C ILE A 60 0.89 -8.66 7.45
N PRO A 61 2.20 -8.33 7.41
CA PRO A 61 3.05 -8.75 6.32
C PRO A 61 3.12 -10.28 6.21
N TYR A 62 3.10 -10.81 4.99
CA TYR A 62 3.27 -12.24 4.79
C TYR A 62 4.67 -12.71 5.22
N PRO A 63 4.82 -13.94 5.76
CA PRO A 63 6.13 -14.48 6.13
C PRO A 63 7.14 -14.47 4.97
N GLU A 64 6.69 -14.72 3.74
CA GLU A 64 7.50 -14.67 2.51
C GLU A 64 8.02 -13.27 2.23
N VAL A 65 7.20 -12.26 2.49
CA VAL A 65 7.52 -10.83 2.34
C VAL A 65 8.59 -10.42 3.34
N LEU A 66 8.42 -10.84 4.62
CA LEU A 66 9.41 -10.56 5.67
C LEU A 66 10.75 -11.26 5.37
N ARG A 67 10.75 -12.50 4.87
CA ARG A 67 11.97 -13.19 4.43
C ARG A 67 12.66 -12.44 3.30
N THR A 68 11.93 -12.01 2.28
CA THR A 68 12.47 -11.19 1.17
C THR A 68 13.10 -9.91 1.70
N TYR A 69 12.38 -9.18 2.57
CA TYR A 69 12.91 -7.97 3.19
C TYR A 69 14.24 -8.22 3.92
N GLN A 70 14.27 -9.22 4.80
CA GLN A 70 15.45 -9.56 5.58
C GLN A 70 16.65 -9.97 4.69
N GLU A 71 16.42 -10.78 3.68
CA GLU A 71 17.46 -11.22 2.77
C GLU A 71 18.05 -10.07 1.96
N VAL A 72 17.22 -9.21 1.40
CA VAL A 72 17.69 -8.06 0.64
C VAL A 72 18.39 -7.06 1.55
N ALA A 73 17.83 -6.72 2.70
CA ALA A 73 18.42 -5.77 3.65
C ALA A 73 19.80 -6.25 4.15
N SER A 74 20.00 -7.55 4.36
CA SER A 74 21.27 -8.10 4.87
C SER A 74 22.31 -8.36 3.78
N LYS A 75 21.91 -8.69 2.54
CA LYS A 75 22.84 -9.12 1.48
C LYS A 75 23.04 -8.07 0.38
N ILE A 76 22.09 -7.14 0.19
CA ILE A 76 22.05 -6.15 -0.89
C ILE A 76 21.99 -4.74 -0.30
N PHE A 77 22.98 -4.39 0.50
CA PHE A 77 23.02 -3.13 1.25
C PHE A 77 23.67 -1.96 0.49
N GLY A 78 24.10 -2.17 -0.76
CA GLY A 78 24.70 -1.12 -1.59
C GLY A 78 23.70 -0.03 -1.96
N ASN A 79 24.20 1.20 -2.14
CA ASN A 79 23.40 2.29 -2.69
C ASN A 79 23.23 2.06 -4.21
N PRO A 80 21.99 2.04 -4.76
CA PRO A 80 21.75 1.82 -6.20
C PRO A 80 22.45 2.83 -7.12
N SER A 81 22.71 4.05 -6.64
CA SER A 81 23.40 5.11 -7.39
C SER A 81 24.93 4.96 -7.42
N SER A 82 25.50 4.00 -6.68
CA SER A 82 26.96 3.79 -6.62
C SER A 82 27.45 2.99 -7.82
N LEU A 83 28.57 3.43 -8.44
CA LEU A 83 29.14 2.84 -9.65
C LEU A 83 29.92 1.52 -9.44
N HIS A 84 30.05 1.03 -8.21
CA HIS A 84 30.72 -0.23 -7.90
C HIS A 84 29.75 -1.42 -7.84
N ASN A 85 30.29 -2.64 -7.80
CA ASN A 85 29.54 -3.90 -7.87
C ASN A 85 28.37 -4.01 -6.86
N LEU A 86 28.50 -3.46 -5.63
CA LEU A 86 27.43 -3.51 -4.63
C LEU A 86 26.26 -2.60 -5.04
N GLY A 87 26.56 -1.42 -5.56
CA GLY A 87 25.53 -0.52 -6.12
C GLY A 87 24.82 -1.15 -7.31
N THR A 88 25.56 -1.73 -8.26
CA THR A 88 25.00 -2.44 -9.41
C THR A 88 24.04 -3.57 -8.99
N LYS A 89 24.37 -4.33 -7.93
CA LYS A 89 23.48 -5.39 -7.41
C LYS A 89 22.20 -4.80 -6.84
N ALA A 90 22.28 -3.71 -6.08
CA ALA A 90 21.14 -3.04 -5.52
C ALA A 90 20.22 -2.45 -6.61
N SER A 91 20.81 -1.78 -7.62
CA SER A 91 20.09 -1.26 -8.78
C SER A 91 19.35 -2.36 -9.56
N ARG A 92 19.96 -3.53 -9.77
CA ARG A 92 19.29 -4.66 -10.42
C ARG A 92 18.08 -5.16 -9.66
N ILE A 93 18.14 -5.24 -8.34
CA ILE A 93 16.99 -5.64 -7.52
C ILE A 93 15.91 -4.57 -7.57
N LEU A 94 16.27 -3.29 -7.49
CA LEU A 94 15.33 -2.16 -7.61
C LEU A 94 14.56 -2.24 -8.94
N GLU A 95 15.27 -2.33 -10.07
CA GLU A 95 14.65 -2.36 -11.39
C GLU A 95 13.86 -3.66 -11.67
N ALA A 96 14.32 -4.81 -11.17
CA ALA A 96 13.56 -6.05 -11.25
C ALA A 96 12.24 -5.97 -10.45
N SER A 97 12.27 -5.32 -9.28
CA SER A 97 11.07 -5.10 -8.47
C SER A 97 10.09 -4.13 -9.14
N ARG A 98 10.60 -3.04 -9.74
CA ARG A 98 9.82 -2.09 -10.53
C ARG A 98 9.13 -2.78 -11.70
N LYS A 99 9.90 -3.57 -12.47
CA LYS A 99 9.36 -4.34 -13.59
C LYS A 99 8.28 -5.32 -13.14
N GLN A 100 8.50 -6.05 -12.05
CA GLN A 100 7.52 -7.00 -11.53
C GLN A 100 6.21 -6.30 -11.13
N ILE A 101 6.27 -5.14 -10.45
CA ILE A 101 5.08 -4.37 -10.10
C ILE A 101 4.35 -3.91 -11.37
N ALA A 102 5.09 -3.39 -12.35
CA ALA A 102 4.53 -2.93 -13.61
C ALA A 102 3.84 -4.07 -14.39
N ASP A 103 4.50 -5.23 -14.51
CA ASP A 103 3.95 -6.41 -15.20
C ASP A 103 2.65 -6.87 -14.54
N LEU A 104 2.58 -6.90 -13.20
CA LEU A 104 1.39 -7.33 -12.44
C LEU A 104 0.21 -6.35 -12.55
N LEU A 105 0.50 -5.06 -12.75
CA LEU A 105 -0.53 -4.02 -12.95
C LEU A 105 -0.88 -3.80 -14.43
N GLY A 106 -0.16 -4.43 -15.36
CA GLY A 106 -0.38 -4.27 -16.80
C GLY A 106 0.10 -2.90 -17.34
N VAL A 107 1.12 -2.28 -16.72
CA VAL A 107 1.66 -0.97 -17.07
C VAL A 107 3.16 -1.05 -17.42
N LYS A 108 3.75 0.05 -17.89
CA LYS A 108 5.20 0.11 -18.17
C LYS A 108 6.01 0.31 -16.88
N SER A 109 7.21 -0.25 -16.83
CA SER A 109 8.11 -0.04 -15.68
C SER A 109 8.47 1.44 -15.48
N THR A 110 8.57 2.22 -16.55
CA THR A 110 8.81 3.67 -16.52
C THR A 110 7.65 4.48 -15.92
N GLU A 111 6.49 3.86 -15.72
CA GLU A 111 5.30 4.48 -15.13
C GLU A 111 5.18 4.24 -13.63
N ILE A 112 6.05 3.42 -13.04
CA ILE A 112 6.09 3.15 -11.60
C ILE A 112 7.19 3.98 -10.94
N ILE A 113 6.84 4.76 -9.92
CA ILE A 113 7.77 5.59 -9.15
C ILE A 113 7.56 5.30 -7.66
N PHE A 114 8.63 4.95 -6.95
CA PHE A 114 8.56 4.56 -5.56
C PHE A 114 8.43 5.75 -4.60
N THR A 115 7.63 5.58 -3.56
CA THR A 115 7.37 6.53 -2.48
C THR A 115 7.48 5.83 -1.12
N SER A 116 7.28 6.57 -0.03
CA SER A 116 7.23 6.00 1.32
C SER A 116 5.86 5.43 1.71
N GLY A 117 4.81 5.65 0.90
CA GLY A 117 3.45 5.18 1.17
C GLY A 117 2.38 6.04 0.51
N GLY A 118 1.10 5.70 0.77
CA GLY A 118 -0.05 6.37 0.16
C GLY A 118 -0.08 7.87 0.45
N THR A 119 0.18 8.29 1.68
CA THR A 119 0.14 9.70 2.06
C THR A 119 1.15 10.55 1.26
N GLU A 120 2.38 10.06 1.06
CA GLU A 120 3.35 10.75 0.19
C GLU A 120 2.85 10.76 -1.25
N SER A 121 2.35 9.62 -1.74
CA SER A 121 1.85 9.46 -3.11
C SER A 121 0.72 10.45 -3.42
N ASP A 122 -0.31 10.52 -2.56
CA ASP A 122 -1.45 11.43 -2.75
C ASP A 122 -1.05 12.89 -2.67
N ASN A 123 -0.25 13.26 -1.65
CA ASN A 123 0.27 14.63 -1.52
C ASN A 123 1.07 15.04 -2.74
N TRP A 124 1.92 14.13 -3.24
CA TRP A 124 2.74 14.42 -4.38
C TRP A 124 1.92 14.58 -5.67
N VAL A 125 0.98 13.67 -5.94
CA VAL A 125 0.16 13.77 -7.13
C VAL A 125 -0.70 15.03 -7.08
N LEU A 126 -1.42 15.31 -5.98
CA LEU A 126 -2.28 16.49 -5.89
C LEU A 126 -1.47 17.79 -6.07
N LYS A 127 -0.42 17.97 -5.25
CA LYS A 127 0.40 19.19 -5.27
C LYS A 127 1.21 19.29 -6.55
N GLY A 128 1.83 18.18 -6.98
CA GLY A 128 2.67 18.15 -8.17
C GLY A 128 1.89 18.43 -9.46
N VAL A 129 0.66 17.93 -9.59
CA VAL A 129 -0.21 18.24 -10.74
C VAL A 129 -0.74 19.67 -10.65
N ALA A 130 -1.14 20.13 -9.45
CA ALA A 130 -1.63 21.49 -9.25
C ALA A 130 -0.59 22.52 -9.73
N PHE A 131 0.64 22.43 -9.25
CA PHE A 131 1.72 23.35 -9.65
C PHE A 131 2.16 23.18 -11.11
N GLU A 132 2.22 21.96 -11.63
CA GLU A 132 2.55 21.72 -13.04
C GLU A 132 1.53 22.39 -14.00
N LYS A 133 0.27 22.43 -13.59
CA LYS A 133 -0.82 22.93 -14.41
C LYS A 133 -1.35 24.33 -14.01
N GLU A 134 -0.75 24.99 -13.04
CA GLU A 134 -1.21 26.27 -12.50
C GLU A 134 -1.51 27.33 -13.59
N ARG A 135 -0.70 27.37 -14.65
CA ARG A 135 -0.87 28.27 -15.78
C ARG A 135 -2.10 27.97 -16.67
N TYR A 136 -2.66 26.77 -16.58
CA TYR A 136 -3.81 26.35 -17.37
C TYR A 136 -5.12 26.44 -16.59
N GLY A 137 -5.05 26.44 -15.27
CA GLY A 137 -6.19 26.57 -14.37
C GLY A 137 -5.82 26.22 -12.95
N LYS A 138 -6.65 26.62 -12.02
CA LYS A 138 -6.42 26.41 -10.59
C LYS A 138 -7.55 25.61 -9.91
N HIS A 139 -8.51 25.11 -10.70
CA HIS A 139 -9.61 24.34 -10.14
C HIS A 139 -9.27 22.84 -10.04
N ILE A 140 -9.56 22.27 -8.88
CA ILE A 140 -9.33 20.88 -8.51
C ILE A 140 -10.62 20.30 -7.95
N ILE A 141 -10.95 19.08 -8.33
CA ILE A 141 -12.10 18.35 -7.79
C ILE A 141 -11.59 17.10 -7.06
N VAL A 142 -12.03 16.90 -5.81
CA VAL A 142 -11.82 15.68 -5.03
C VAL A 142 -13.17 15.14 -4.57
N SER A 143 -13.30 13.84 -4.26
CA SER A 143 -14.57 13.37 -3.69
C SER A 143 -14.72 13.75 -2.22
N ASP A 144 -15.99 13.78 -1.76
CA ASP A 144 -16.30 14.14 -0.37
C ASP A 144 -15.92 13.07 0.64
N ILE A 145 -15.58 11.86 0.16
CA ILE A 145 -15.25 10.70 0.99
C ILE A 145 -13.78 10.29 0.95
N GLU A 146 -12.91 11.15 0.41
CA GLU A 146 -11.47 10.87 0.29
C GLU A 146 -10.79 10.62 1.65
N HIS A 147 -9.70 9.86 1.59
CA HIS A 147 -8.79 9.71 2.72
C HIS A 147 -8.21 11.08 3.16
N PRO A 148 -7.89 11.28 4.46
CA PRO A 148 -7.28 12.53 4.94
C PRO A 148 -6.04 12.99 4.14
N ALA A 149 -5.23 12.08 3.58
CA ALA A 149 -4.09 12.44 2.75
C ALA A 149 -4.48 13.28 1.52
N VAL A 150 -5.61 12.97 0.89
CA VAL A 150 -6.19 13.74 -0.23
C VAL A 150 -6.91 14.99 0.27
N LYS A 151 -7.79 14.88 1.28
CA LYS A 151 -8.56 16.01 1.84
C LYS A 151 -7.66 17.13 2.37
N GLU A 152 -6.67 16.78 3.18
CA GLU A 152 -5.75 17.78 3.75
C GLU A 152 -4.82 18.37 2.68
N SER A 153 -4.44 17.60 1.65
CA SER A 153 -3.70 18.13 0.51
C SER A 153 -4.54 19.11 -0.31
N ALA A 154 -5.82 18.80 -0.54
CA ALA A 154 -6.75 19.67 -1.23
C ALA A 154 -7.01 20.97 -0.43
N LYS A 155 -7.22 20.85 0.88
CA LYS A 155 -7.32 21.99 1.79
C LYS A 155 -6.07 22.87 1.76
N TRP A 156 -4.89 22.27 1.84
CA TRP A 156 -3.63 22.99 1.74
C TRP A 156 -3.53 23.75 0.42
N LEU A 157 -3.92 23.13 -0.71
CA LEU A 157 -3.95 23.79 -2.02
C LEU A 157 -4.93 24.97 -2.05
N SER A 158 -6.10 24.83 -1.42
CA SER A 158 -7.06 25.93 -1.28
C SER A 158 -6.46 27.12 -0.53
N GLU A 159 -5.70 26.88 0.55
CA GLU A 159 -4.99 27.92 1.29
C GLU A 159 -3.84 28.56 0.49
N HIS A 160 -3.42 27.91 -0.62
CA HIS A 160 -2.34 28.38 -1.51
C HIS A 160 -2.84 28.88 -2.88
N GLY A 161 -4.08 29.28 -2.97
CA GLY A 161 -4.64 29.99 -4.11
C GLY A 161 -5.20 29.10 -5.22
N PHE A 162 -5.47 27.82 -4.93
CA PHE A 162 -6.24 26.93 -5.80
C PHE A 162 -7.71 26.92 -5.36
N ASP A 163 -8.60 26.65 -6.30
CA ASP A 163 -10.03 26.50 -6.04
C ASP A 163 -10.36 25.00 -5.97
N VAL A 164 -10.95 24.56 -4.87
CA VAL A 164 -11.25 23.15 -4.62
C VAL A 164 -12.74 22.93 -4.51
N SER A 165 -13.28 22.04 -5.36
CA SER A 165 -14.65 21.54 -5.27
C SER A 165 -14.65 20.09 -4.75
N TYR A 166 -15.69 19.77 -3.98
CA TYR A 166 -15.90 18.43 -3.45
C TYR A 166 -17.05 17.77 -4.20
N ALA A 167 -16.78 16.67 -4.90
CA ALA A 167 -17.79 15.88 -5.58
C ALA A 167 -18.64 15.12 -4.55
N PRO A 168 -19.95 15.34 -4.49
CA PRO A 168 -20.81 14.70 -3.51
C PRO A 168 -20.96 13.21 -3.82
N VAL A 169 -21.34 12.45 -2.79
CA VAL A 169 -21.69 11.05 -2.87
C VAL A 169 -23.16 10.82 -2.57
N ASN A 170 -23.73 9.73 -3.04
CA ASN A 170 -25.06 9.30 -2.68
C ASN A 170 -25.09 8.63 -1.29
N ASP A 171 -26.26 8.22 -0.81
CA ASP A 171 -26.47 7.60 0.50
C ASP A 171 -25.73 6.27 0.68
N GLN A 172 -25.26 5.66 -0.41
CA GLN A 172 -24.46 4.42 -0.40
C GLN A 172 -22.96 4.70 -0.46
N GLY A 173 -22.55 5.97 -0.50
CA GLY A 173 -21.15 6.39 -0.56
C GLY A 173 -20.50 6.25 -1.94
N PHE A 174 -21.27 6.31 -3.03
CA PHE A 174 -20.76 6.37 -4.41
C PHE A 174 -20.78 7.80 -4.92
N VAL A 175 -19.75 8.23 -5.62
CA VAL A 175 -19.66 9.54 -6.25
C VAL A 175 -20.85 9.71 -7.24
N ASP A 176 -21.58 10.82 -7.10
CA ASP A 176 -22.63 11.21 -8.04
C ASP A 176 -21.99 11.75 -9.33
N ILE A 177 -22.07 10.95 -10.39
CA ILE A 177 -21.48 11.28 -11.71
C ILE A 177 -22.08 12.55 -12.30
N LYS A 178 -23.38 12.79 -12.10
CA LYS A 178 -24.06 14.01 -12.63
C LYS A 178 -23.59 15.25 -11.89
N ALA A 179 -23.48 15.16 -10.58
CA ALA A 179 -22.95 16.24 -9.77
C ALA A 179 -21.49 16.52 -10.07
N LEU A 180 -20.65 15.47 -10.21
CA LEU A 180 -19.27 15.60 -10.65
C LEU A 180 -19.18 16.30 -12.02
N ALA A 181 -20.01 15.89 -12.98
CA ALA A 181 -20.05 16.53 -14.30
C ALA A 181 -20.39 18.02 -14.23
N ALA A 182 -21.32 18.41 -13.34
CA ALA A 182 -21.71 19.80 -13.13
C ALA A 182 -20.61 20.66 -12.47
N LEU A 183 -19.68 20.04 -11.73
CA LEU A 183 -18.52 20.72 -11.14
C LEU A 183 -17.39 20.99 -12.14
N LEU A 184 -17.36 20.30 -13.28
CA LEU A 184 -16.30 20.49 -14.29
C LEU A 184 -16.39 21.89 -14.91
N ARG A 185 -15.26 22.59 -14.90
CA ARG A 185 -15.10 23.96 -15.42
C ARG A 185 -13.98 24.02 -16.46
N PRO A 186 -13.91 25.08 -17.30
CA PRO A 186 -12.82 25.24 -18.27
C PRO A 186 -11.42 25.31 -17.63
N ASP A 187 -11.31 25.75 -16.38
CA ASP A 187 -10.08 25.86 -15.59
C ASP A 187 -9.85 24.67 -14.65
N THR A 188 -10.64 23.59 -14.75
CA THR A 188 -10.40 22.34 -14.01
C THR A 188 -9.16 21.65 -14.53
N THR A 189 -8.19 21.36 -13.64
CA THR A 189 -6.90 20.76 -13.98
C THR A 189 -6.70 19.37 -13.40
N LEU A 190 -7.41 19.02 -12.33
CA LEU A 190 -7.30 17.73 -11.64
C LEU A 190 -8.68 17.27 -11.14
N VAL A 191 -8.95 16.00 -11.34
CA VAL A 191 -10.00 15.24 -10.64
C VAL A 191 -9.31 14.12 -9.89
N SER A 192 -9.57 13.98 -8.59
CA SER A 192 -8.99 12.92 -7.72
C SER A 192 -10.11 12.19 -6.98
N ILE A 193 -10.25 10.91 -7.26
CA ILE A 193 -11.30 10.05 -6.68
C ILE A 193 -10.65 8.75 -6.19
N MET A 194 -10.95 8.34 -4.96
CA MET A 194 -10.45 7.05 -4.45
C MET A 194 -11.14 5.88 -5.17
N ALA A 195 -10.43 4.75 -5.32
CA ALA A 195 -11.02 3.56 -5.94
C ALA A 195 -11.97 2.82 -4.99
N VAL A 196 -11.54 2.66 -3.73
CA VAL A 196 -12.29 1.98 -2.67
C VAL A 196 -12.20 2.79 -1.39
N ASN A 197 -13.34 3.08 -0.76
CA ASN A 197 -13.34 3.81 0.50
C ASN A 197 -12.83 2.92 1.66
N ASN A 198 -11.94 3.47 2.48
CA ASN A 198 -11.28 2.75 3.58
C ASN A 198 -12.18 2.51 4.80
N GLU A 199 -13.30 3.24 4.95
CA GLU A 199 -14.22 3.17 6.08
C GLU A 199 -15.41 2.26 5.78
N ILE A 200 -16.11 2.54 4.67
CA ILE A 200 -17.37 1.88 4.31
C ILE A 200 -17.23 0.84 3.20
N GLY A 201 -16.06 0.77 2.53
CA GLY A 201 -15.78 -0.23 1.49
C GLY A 201 -16.48 0.01 0.15
N SER A 202 -17.13 1.16 -0.07
CA SER A 202 -17.76 1.48 -1.37
C SER A 202 -16.71 1.54 -2.48
N ILE A 203 -16.97 0.82 -3.59
CA ILE A 203 -16.12 0.80 -4.79
C ILE A 203 -16.61 1.91 -5.73
N GLN A 204 -15.76 2.90 -5.99
CA GLN A 204 -16.15 4.07 -6.76
C GLN A 204 -16.25 3.77 -8.25
N PRO A 205 -17.13 4.48 -8.98
CA PRO A 205 -17.41 4.25 -10.40
C PRO A 205 -16.30 4.84 -11.30
N ILE A 206 -15.06 4.32 -11.18
CA ILE A 206 -13.89 4.85 -11.89
C ILE A 206 -14.04 4.73 -13.41
N LYS A 207 -14.71 3.68 -13.91
CA LYS A 207 -14.95 3.50 -15.34
C LYS A 207 -15.87 4.58 -15.90
N GLU A 208 -16.97 4.85 -15.23
CA GLU A 208 -17.93 5.91 -15.62
C GLU A 208 -17.29 7.29 -15.52
N ILE A 209 -16.47 7.55 -14.51
CA ILE A 209 -15.68 8.78 -14.40
C ILE A 209 -14.67 8.89 -15.53
N SER A 210 -14.04 7.77 -15.92
CA SER A 210 -13.12 7.72 -17.06
C SER A 210 -13.82 8.09 -18.37
N GLU A 211 -15.04 7.58 -18.59
CA GLU A 211 -15.86 7.95 -19.73
C GLU A 211 -16.27 9.43 -19.71
N LEU A 212 -16.67 9.96 -18.57
CA LEU A 212 -16.97 11.40 -18.39
C LEU A 212 -15.77 12.30 -18.74
N LEU A 213 -14.56 11.83 -18.46
CA LEU A 213 -13.32 12.58 -18.68
C LEU A 213 -12.63 12.24 -20.01
N ALA A 214 -13.16 11.36 -20.84
CA ALA A 214 -12.49 10.81 -22.03
C ALA A 214 -12.03 11.90 -23.03
N ASP A 215 -12.88 12.89 -23.28
CA ASP A 215 -12.62 14.03 -24.18
C ASP A 215 -11.92 15.22 -23.50
N LYS A 216 -11.70 15.16 -22.17
CA LYS A 216 -11.16 16.27 -21.35
C LYS A 216 -9.67 16.05 -21.03
N GLN A 217 -8.84 15.96 -22.06
CA GLN A 217 -7.41 15.65 -21.91
C GLN A 217 -6.60 16.72 -21.13
N GLY A 218 -7.15 17.94 -21.00
CA GLY A 218 -6.59 19.00 -20.15
C GLY A 218 -6.66 18.69 -18.66
N ILE A 219 -7.62 17.88 -18.23
CA ILE A 219 -7.82 17.47 -16.84
C ILE A 219 -6.96 16.24 -16.55
N SER A 220 -6.16 16.24 -15.50
CA SER A 220 -5.52 15.04 -14.97
C SER A 220 -6.52 14.24 -14.15
N PHE A 221 -6.49 12.92 -14.30
CA PHE A 221 -7.30 12.03 -13.48
C PHE A 221 -6.39 11.20 -12.56
N HIS A 222 -6.56 11.40 -11.26
CA HIS A 222 -5.89 10.67 -10.18
C HIS A 222 -6.85 9.73 -9.47
N VAL A 223 -6.37 8.52 -9.16
CA VAL A 223 -7.09 7.53 -8.38
C VAL A 223 -6.28 7.19 -7.13
N ASP A 224 -6.79 7.47 -5.92
CA ASP A 224 -6.25 6.85 -4.71
C ASP A 224 -6.65 5.37 -4.70
N ALA A 225 -5.73 4.51 -5.12
CA ALA A 225 -5.91 3.06 -5.20
C ALA A 225 -5.30 2.30 -4.00
N VAL A 226 -5.04 2.99 -2.90
CA VAL A 226 -4.42 2.42 -1.69
C VAL A 226 -5.22 1.24 -1.13
N GLN A 227 -6.55 1.27 -1.24
CA GLN A 227 -7.42 0.17 -0.80
C GLN A 227 -7.82 -0.80 -1.92
N ALA A 228 -7.32 -0.64 -3.15
CA ALA A 228 -7.78 -1.43 -4.30
C ALA A 228 -7.01 -2.75 -4.51
N ILE A 229 -5.68 -2.74 -4.36
CA ILE A 229 -4.82 -3.91 -4.63
C ILE A 229 -5.24 -5.13 -3.81
N GLY A 230 -5.44 -6.27 -4.50
CA GLY A 230 -5.82 -7.54 -3.90
C GLY A 230 -7.25 -7.58 -3.35
N LYS A 231 -8.11 -6.62 -3.75
CA LYS A 231 -9.52 -6.52 -3.35
C LYS A 231 -10.45 -6.33 -4.53
N ILE A 232 -10.01 -5.64 -5.57
CA ILE A 232 -10.72 -5.49 -6.84
C ILE A 232 -9.74 -5.61 -8.02
N PRO A 233 -10.19 -6.03 -9.21
CA PRO A 233 -9.35 -6.15 -10.39
C PRO A 233 -8.69 -4.83 -10.78
N SER A 234 -7.43 -4.86 -11.24
CA SER A 234 -6.71 -3.65 -11.65
C SER A 234 -7.40 -2.88 -12.79
N ALA A 235 -8.08 -3.59 -13.68
CA ALA A 235 -8.85 -2.98 -14.76
C ALA A 235 -10.03 -2.10 -14.30
N ASP A 236 -10.45 -2.21 -13.03
CA ASP A 236 -11.53 -1.41 -12.48
C ASP A 236 -11.06 -0.04 -11.97
N TYR A 237 -9.75 0.12 -11.68
CA TYR A 237 -9.20 1.38 -11.18
C TYR A 237 -7.99 1.92 -11.97
N LEU A 238 -7.37 1.15 -12.85
CA LEU A 238 -6.33 1.58 -13.79
C LEU A 238 -6.84 1.53 -15.23
N THR A 239 -7.91 2.29 -15.51
CA THR A 239 -8.41 2.42 -16.88
C THR A 239 -7.44 3.23 -17.73
N ASP A 240 -7.58 3.15 -19.07
CA ASP A 240 -6.74 3.94 -19.99
C ASP A 240 -6.83 5.46 -19.78
N ARG A 241 -7.87 5.96 -19.08
CA ARG A 241 -8.05 7.39 -18.80
C ARG A 241 -7.33 7.85 -17.54
N VAL A 242 -7.00 6.93 -16.64
CA VAL A 242 -6.28 7.28 -15.40
C VAL A 242 -4.87 7.74 -15.72
N ASP A 243 -4.50 8.91 -15.24
CA ASP A 243 -3.18 9.51 -15.46
C ASP A 243 -2.22 9.24 -14.30
N PHE A 244 -2.76 9.12 -13.09
CA PHE A 244 -2.01 8.86 -11.86
C PHE A 244 -2.80 7.94 -10.94
N ALA A 245 -2.10 7.04 -10.24
CA ALA A 245 -2.70 6.29 -9.14
C ALA A 245 -1.72 6.14 -7.97
N SER A 246 -2.25 6.18 -6.74
CA SER A 246 -1.47 6.07 -5.50
C SER A 246 -1.63 4.71 -4.84
N PHE A 247 -0.52 4.16 -4.30
CA PHE A 247 -0.50 2.83 -3.68
C PHE A 247 0.31 2.82 -2.39
N SER A 248 -0.04 1.91 -1.46
CA SER A 248 0.65 1.74 -0.19
C SER A 248 0.83 0.27 0.17
N GLY A 249 2.09 -0.19 0.27
CA GLY A 249 2.41 -1.61 0.43
C GLY A 249 1.78 -2.26 1.65
N HIS A 250 1.68 -1.54 2.78
CA HIS A 250 1.14 -2.11 4.00
C HIS A 250 -0.38 -2.39 3.96
N LYS A 251 -1.08 -2.02 2.92
CA LYS A 251 -2.50 -2.33 2.70
C LYS A 251 -2.74 -3.64 1.96
N PHE A 252 -1.65 -4.23 1.42
CA PHE A 252 -1.66 -5.53 0.73
C PHE A 252 -0.52 -6.45 1.21
N HIS A 253 -0.36 -6.57 2.53
CA HIS A 253 0.55 -7.50 3.22
C HIS A 253 2.06 -7.27 2.98
N SER A 254 2.46 -6.05 2.59
CA SER A 254 3.86 -5.65 2.57
C SER A 254 4.29 -4.98 3.88
N VAL A 255 5.59 -4.64 3.94
CA VAL A 255 6.17 -3.85 5.02
C VAL A 255 5.69 -2.40 4.95
N ARG A 256 5.72 -1.69 6.09
CA ARG A 256 5.44 -0.25 6.16
C ARG A 256 6.59 0.57 5.57
N GLY A 257 6.31 1.81 5.20
CA GLY A 257 7.34 2.74 4.71
C GLY A 257 7.71 2.54 3.24
N VAL A 258 6.84 1.88 2.47
CA VAL A 258 6.94 1.75 1.01
C VAL A 258 5.57 1.91 0.37
N GLY A 259 5.51 2.73 -0.65
CA GLY A 259 4.42 2.87 -1.58
C GLY A 259 4.98 3.13 -2.98
N PHE A 260 4.11 3.41 -3.90
CA PHE A 260 4.48 3.84 -5.24
C PHE A 260 3.31 4.60 -5.89
N ILE A 261 3.62 5.37 -6.91
CA ILE A 261 2.64 5.93 -7.83
C ILE A 261 2.75 5.24 -9.19
N TYR A 262 1.61 5.06 -9.83
CA TYR A 262 1.53 4.96 -11.27
C TYR A 262 1.45 6.38 -11.84
N LYS A 263 2.32 6.69 -12.78
CA LYS A 263 2.33 7.94 -13.54
C LYS A 263 2.34 7.60 -15.03
N LYS A 264 1.22 7.80 -15.71
CA LYS A 264 1.08 7.51 -17.13
C LYS A 264 2.17 8.19 -17.95
N GLU A 265 2.74 7.48 -18.91
CA GLU A 265 3.76 8.01 -19.82
C GLU A 265 3.29 9.32 -20.48
N GLY A 266 4.20 10.28 -20.63
CA GLY A 266 3.90 11.61 -21.18
C GLY A 266 3.23 12.58 -20.19
N LYS A 267 2.73 12.14 -19.05
CA LYS A 267 2.18 13.06 -18.02
C LYS A 267 3.32 13.68 -17.20
N LYS A 268 3.20 14.96 -16.92
CA LYS A 268 4.16 15.71 -16.12
C LYS A 268 3.71 15.77 -14.67
N LEU A 269 4.67 15.78 -13.78
CA LEU A 269 4.45 15.88 -12.34
C LEU A 269 5.63 16.65 -11.73
N THR A 270 5.36 17.78 -11.10
CA THR A 270 6.39 18.54 -10.40
C THR A 270 6.92 17.74 -9.21
N PRO A 271 8.25 17.57 -9.06
CA PRO A 271 8.84 16.83 -7.94
C PRO A 271 8.44 17.43 -6.58
N LEU A 272 8.07 16.58 -5.63
CA LEU A 272 7.82 17.01 -4.23
C LEU A 272 9.12 17.04 -3.43
N LEU A 273 10.01 16.09 -3.68
CA LEU A 273 11.31 15.96 -2.99
C LEU A 273 12.44 16.19 -3.99
N ALA A 274 13.05 17.35 -3.91
CA ALA A 274 14.22 17.70 -4.70
C ALA A 274 15.50 17.15 -4.06
N GLY A 275 16.53 16.78 -4.87
CA GLY A 275 17.79 16.28 -4.35
C GLY A 275 18.66 15.58 -5.39
N GLY A 276 19.10 14.36 -5.13
CA GLY A 276 20.15 13.64 -5.87
C GLY A 276 19.72 12.93 -7.16
N GLY A 277 18.54 13.19 -7.71
CA GLY A 277 18.11 12.69 -9.02
C GLY A 277 17.56 11.27 -9.06
N GLN A 278 17.30 10.64 -7.90
CA GLN A 278 16.69 9.31 -7.86
C GLN A 278 15.28 9.34 -8.48
N GLU A 279 14.78 8.14 -8.85
CA GLU A 279 13.49 7.97 -9.53
C GLU A 279 13.37 8.87 -10.78
N GLY A 280 14.44 9.01 -11.56
CA GLY A 280 14.45 9.81 -12.78
C GLY A 280 14.25 11.31 -12.55
N ASP A 281 14.87 11.87 -11.53
CA ASP A 281 14.75 13.26 -11.06
C ASP A 281 13.37 13.63 -10.49
N LEU A 282 12.49 12.64 -10.30
CA LEU A 282 11.11 12.88 -9.84
C LEU A 282 10.97 12.76 -8.32
N ARG A 283 11.74 11.86 -7.68
CA ARG A 283 11.65 11.68 -6.22
C ARG A 283 13.02 11.36 -5.64
N SER A 284 13.67 12.38 -5.14
CA SER A 284 15.02 12.25 -4.59
C SER A 284 15.00 11.68 -3.17
N THR A 285 15.64 10.52 -3.00
CA THR A 285 16.02 9.90 -1.73
C THR A 285 16.83 8.64 -2.03
N THR A 286 17.62 8.14 -1.07
CA THR A 286 18.18 6.79 -1.17
C THR A 286 17.05 5.78 -1.13
N GLU A 287 16.94 4.94 -2.14
CA GLU A 287 15.83 4.02 -2.33
C GLU A 287 15.83 2.91 -1.27
N ASN A 288 14.68 2.60 -0.72
CA ASN A 288 14.46 1.48 0.20
C ASN A 288 14.38 0.15 -0.56
N VAL A 289 15.53 -0.30 -1.11
CA VAL A 289 15.60 -1.48 -1.98
C VAL A 289 14.97 -2.72 -1.34
N ALA A 290 15.22 -2.95 -0.05
CA ALA A 290 14.67 -4.11 0.66
C ALA A 290 13.13 -4.02 0.81
N GLY A 291 12.62 -2.84 1.16
CA GLY A 291 11.20 -2.60 1.26
C GLY A 291 10.49 -2.67 -0.09
N ILE A 292 11.13 -2.17 -1.15
CA ILE A 292 10.61 -2.22 -2.52
C ILE A 292 10.53 -3.67 -3.02
N ALA A 293 11.58 -4.47 -2.82
CA ALA A 293 11.59 -5.89 -3.18
C ALA A 293 10.51 -6.68 -2.40
N ALA A 294 10.34 -6.38 -1.12
CA ALA A 294 9.29 -6.95 -0.29
C ALA A 294 7.88 -6.55 -0.79
N THR A 295 7.72 -5.31 -1.25
CA THR A 295 6.44 -4.81 -1.79
C THR A 295 6.10 -5.48 -3.13
N ALA A 296 7.07 -5.65 -4.03
CA ALA A 296 6.88 -6.41 -5.27
C ALA A 296 6.49 -7.86 -5.00
N LYS A 297 7.12 -8.49 -3.98
CA LYS A 297 6.76 -9.85 -3.53
C LYS A 297 5.34 -9.91 -2.98
N ALA A 298 4.94 -8.93 -2.17
CA ALA A 298 3.59 -8.86 -1.61
C ALA A 298 2.53 -8.72 -2.71
N LEU A 299 2.75 -7.80 -3.66
CA LEU A 299 1.83 -7.59 -4.79
C LEU A 299 1.61 -8.90 -5.55
N ARG A 300 2.67 -9.63 -5.91
CA ARG A 300 2.54 -10.92 -6.59
C ARG A 300 1.71 -11.92 -5.79
N LEU A 301 1.93 -12.01 -4.47
CA LEU A 301 1.22 -12.98 -3.63
C LEU A 301 -0.28 -12.66 -3.49
N VAL A 302 -0.66 -11.39 -3.48
CA VAL A 302 -2.08 -11.01 -3.41
C VAL A 302 -2.76 -11.18 -4.76
N THR A 303 -2.08 -10.87 -5.87
CA THR A 303 -2.62 -11.06 -7.23
C THR A 303 -2.82 -12.55 -7.55
N ASP A 304 -1.88 -13.42 -7.16
CA ASP A 304 -2.03 -14.87 -7.30
C ASP A 304 -3.27 -15.40 -6.51
N LYS A 305 -3.53 -14.83 -5.31
CA LYS A 305 -4.69 -15.19 -4.48
C LYS A 305 -6.00 -14.62 -4.99
N GLU A 306 -5.98 -13.41 -5.55
CA GLU A 306 -7.14 -12.79 -6.17
C GLU A 306 -7.65 -13.64 -7.33
N ALA A 307 -6.76 -14.07 -8.23
CA ALA A 307 -7.10 -14.97 -9.32
C ALA A 307 -7.72 -16.28 -8.81
N TYR A 308 -7.19 -16.86 -7.72
CA TYR A 308 -7.75 -18.06 -7.10
C TYR A 308 -9.13 -17.81 -6.47
N ALA A 309 -9.33 -16.69 -5.80
CA ALA A 309 -10.63 -16.33 -5.19
C ALA A 309 -11.71 -16.14 -6.26
N LEU A 310 -11.40 -15.47 -7.37
CA LEU A 310 -12.32 -15.32 -8.50
C LEU A 310 -12.72 -16.67 -9.11
N MET A 311 -11.76 -17.60 -9.29
CA MET A 311 -12.07 -18.96 -9.77
C MET A 311 -13.01 -19.72 -8.82
N VAL A 312 -12.87 -19.54 -7.50
CA VAL A 312 -13.75 -20.21 -6.52
C VAL A 312 -15.15 -19.61 -6.49
N TYR A 313 -15.32 -18.31 -6.78
CA TYR A 313 -16.64 -17.67 -6.89
C TYR A 313 -17.38 -18.11 -8.16
N ASP A 314 -16.70 -18.23 -9.30
CA ASP A 314 -17.28 -18.71 -10.55
C ASP A 314 -17.76 -20.18 -10.41
N ASP A 315 -17.05 -21.01 -9.62
CA ASP A 315 -17.43 -22.39 -9.33
C ASP A 315 -18.64 -22.53 -8.36
N ILE A 316 -18.97 -21.48 -7.59
CA ILE A 316 -20.10 -21.50 -6.64
C ILE A 316 -21.43 -21.16 -7.33
N ASP A 317 -21.41 -20.32 -8.35
CA ASP A 317 -22.62 -19.97 -9.14
C ASP A 317 -23.09 -21.12 -10.04
N ASP A 318 -22.28 -22.17 -10.24
CA ASP A 318 -22.64 -23.40 -10.99
C ASP A 318 -23.21 -24.52 -10.10
N ILE A 319 -23.46 -24.26 -8.80
CA ILE A 319 -24.08 -25.23 -7.87
C ILE A 319 -25.50 -24.76 -7.52
N ASP A 320 -26.42 -24.92 -8.47
CA ASP A 320 -27.87 -24.93 -8.26
C ASP A 320 -28.42 -26.37 -8.41
#